data_0d70336bb514a9b27a276dabe7ff89e3
#
_entry.id   0d70336bb514a9b27a276dabe7ff89e3
#
_cell.length_a   1.000
_cell.length_b   1.000
_cell.length_c   1.000
_cell.angle_alpha   90.00
_cell.angle_beta   90.00
_cell.angle_gamma   90.00
#
_symmetry.space_group_name_H-M   'P 1'
#
loop_
_entity.id
_entity.type
_entity.pdbx_description
1 polymer ?
#
loop_
_entity_poly.entity_id
_entity_poly.type
_entity_poly.pdbx_seq_one_letter_code
_entity_poly.pdbx_strand_id
1 'polypeptide(L)'
;DHLVSGRRIAATDIAAYFHTGGTTGAPKLARHSHGAQVFTAWANATMQGFRCEDVLINGYPLFHVAGVLPGALCSLAVGMETIIPTAALFRNRDVIQNYWKLVARHRSTLISGVPTALAALAAVPLDGADISSVRSVRTGAAPLPPELAARFERDFGLSVRESLGMTETAGLSTVTPPGGEAPAGC
;
A
#
# COMPACT_ATOMS: atom_id res chain seq x y z
N ASP A 1 0.96 -29.65 -1.66
CA ASP A 1 0.51 -29.14 -0.36
C ASP A 1 -1.00 -29.16 -0.30
N HIS A 2 -1.55 -29.73 0.77
CA HIS A 2 -2.98 -29.83 0.97
C HIS A 2 -3.37 -29.14 2.28
N LEU A 3 -4.55 -28.49 2.29
CA LEU A 3 -5.09 -27.95 3.53
C LEU A 3 -5.35 -29.09 4.53
N VAL A 4 -5.10 -28.84 5.81
CA VAL A 4 -5.36 -29.80 6.90
C VAL A 4 -6.81 -30.29 6.87
N SER A 5 -7.74 -29.43 6.45
CA SER A 5 -9.17 -29.77 6.28
C SER A 5 -9.48 -30.67 5.09
N GLY A 6 -8.52 -30.94 4.19
CA GLY A 6 -8.75 -31.65 2.92
C GLY A 6 -9.62 -30.89 1.91
N ARG A 7 -10.07 -29.67 2.22
CA ARG A 7 -10.94 -28.87 1.36
C ARG A 7 -10.18 -28.42 0.12
N ARG A 8 -10.82 -28.54 -1.04
CA ARG A 8 -10.35 -27.92 -2.30
C ARG A 8 -10.98 -26.53 -2.42
N ILE A 9 -10.13 -25.52 -2.56
CA ILE A 9 -10.56 -24.13 -2.75
C ILE A 9 -10.63 -23.86 -4.25
N ALA A 10 -11.80 -23.42 -4.74
CA ALA A 10 -11.99 -22.96 -6.11
C ALA A 10 -11.72 -21.46 -6.22
N ALA A 11 -11.33 -21.00 -7.41
CA ALA A 11 -11.11 -19.56 -7.68
C ALA A 11 -12.37 -18.72 -7.44
N THR A 12 -13.55 -19.32 -7.57
CA THR A 12 -14.86 -18.70 -7.34
C THR A 12 -15.30 -18.68 -5.87
N ASP A 13 -14.64 -19.45 -5.00
CA ASP A 13 -14.96 -19.43 -3.56
C ASP A 13 -14.67 -18.04 -2.98
N ILE A 14 -15.47 -17.63 -2.01
CA ILE A 14 -15.28 -16.36 -1.32
C ILE A 14 -14.09 -16.46 -0.37
N ALA A 15 -13.09 -15.61 -0.59
CA ALA A 15 -11.90 -15.51 0.23
C ALA A 15 -12.09 -14.54 1.40
N ALA A 16 -12.79 -13.42 1.16
CA ALA A 16 -12.97 -12.38 2.17
C ALA A 16 -14.21 -11.53 1.91
N TYR A 17 -14.69 -10.92 2.97
CA TYR A 17 -15.67 -9.85 2.96
C TYR A 17 -15.00 -8.59 3.50
N PHE A 18 -15.03 -7.50 2.73
CA PHE A 18 -14.52 -6.21 3.16
C PHE A 18 -15.65 -5.20 3.30
N HIS A 19 -15.59 -4.43 4.38
CA HIS A 19 -16.52 -3.35 4.62
C HIS A 19 -16.34 -2.24 3.59
N THR A 20 -17.45 -1.77 3.00
CA THR A 20 -17.45 -0.60 2.12
C THR A 20 -17.96 0.62 2.86
N GLY A 21 -17.36 1.79 2.60
CA GLY A 21 -17.84 3.06 3.12
C GLY A 21 -19.19 3.41 2.46
N GLY A 22 -20.28 3.23 3.18
CA GLY A 22 -21.59 3.73 2.73
C GLY A 22 -21.82 5.13 3.27
N THR A 23 -22.19 6.08 2.42
CA THR A 23 -22.57 7.45 2.84
C THR A 23 -23.98 7.52 3.39
N THR A 24 -24.81 6.50 3.15
CA THR A 24 -26.22 6.45 3.55
C THR A 24 -26.65 5.01 3.85
N GLY A 25 -26.90 4.69 5.12
CA GLY A 25 -27.49 3.42 5.53
C GLY A 25 -26.56 2.43 6.22
N ALA A 26 -26.99 1.17 6.33
CA ALA A 26 -26.19 0.11 6.95
C ALA A 26 -24.93 -0.19 6.12
N PRO A 27 -23.80 -0.49 6.77
CA PRO A 27 -22.56 -0.87 6.09
C PRO A 27 -22.78 -2.07 5.16
N LYS A 28 -22.24 -1.98 3.95
CA LYS A 28 -22.28 -3.08 2.98
C LYS A 28 -20.94 -3.82 2.98
N LEU A 29 -20.96 -5.07 2.51
CA LEU A 29 -19.78 -5.91 2.38
C LEU A 29 -19.52 -6.21 0.92
N ALA A 30 -18.32 -5.88 0.44
CA ALA A 30 -17.81 -6.36 -0.83
C ALA A 30 -17.30 -7.79 -0.66
N ARG A 31 -17.72 -8.69 -1.53
CA ARG A 31 -17.29 -10.09 -1.56
C ARG A 31 -16.13 -10.24 -2.53
N HIS A 32 -15.01 -10.76 -2.04
CA HIS A 32 -13.86 -11.06 -2.88
C HIS A 32 -13.68 -12.57 -3.00
N SER A 33 -13.61 -13.08 -4.21
CA SER A 33 -13.24 -14.48 -4.45
C SER A 33 -11.72 -14.66 -4.36
N HIS A 34 -11.27 -15.89 -4.15
CA HIS A 34 -9.85 -16.24 -4.20
C HIS A 34 -9.22 -15.82 -5.53
N GLY A 35 -9.89 -16.11 -6.64
CA GLY A 35 -9.42 -15.73 -7.98
C GLY A 35 -9.26 -14.23 -8.16
N ALA A 36 -10.23 -13.43 -7.68
CA ALA A 36 -10.14 -11.98 -7.75
C ALA A 36 -8.95 -11.42 -6.93
N GLN A 37 -8.73 -11.93 -5.72
CA GLN A 37 -7.62 -11.49 -4.89
C GLN A 37 -6.26 -11.86 -5.48
N VAL A 38 -6.11 -13.08 -5.97
CA VAL A 38 -4.86 -13.54 -6.61
C VAL A 38 -4.57 -12.74 -7.88
N PHE A 39 -5.58 -12.55 -8.74
CA PHE A 39 -5.43 -11.75 -9.96
C PHE A 39 -5.03 -10.31 -9.63
N THR A 40 -5.72 -9.67 -8.69
CA THR A 40 -5.44 -8.28 -8.31
C THR A 40 -4.07 -8.15 -7.67
N ALA A 41 -3.66 -9.09 -6.81
CA ALA A 41 -2.33 -9.08 -6.22
C ALA A 41 -1.23 -9.18 -7.29
N TRP A 42 -1.36 -10.11 -8.23
CA TRP A 42 -0.44 -10.27 -9.34
C TRP A 42 -0.43 -9.04 -10.26
N ALA A 43 -1.59 -8.57 -10.71
CA ALA A 43 -1.71 -7.44 -11.62
C ALA A 43 -1.12 -6.16 -11.01
N ASN A 44 -1.44 -5.88 -9.74
CA ASN A 44 -0.90 -4.71 -9.05
C ASN A 44 0.61 -4.80 -8.84
N ALA A 45 1.12 -5.96 -8.42
CA ALA A 45 2.56 -6.15 -8.27
C ALA A 45 3.30 -5.92 -9.59
N THR A 46 2.75 -6.46 -10.70
CA THR A 46 3.29 -6.30 -12.05
C THR A 46 3.26 -4.84 -12.52
N MET A 47 2.08 -4.18 -12.44
CA MET A 47 1.92 -2.79 -12.88
C MET A 47 2.80 -1.82 -12.07
N GLN A 48 3.01 -2.13 -10.83
CA GLN A 48 3.83 -1.33 -9.94
C GLN A 48 5.32 -1.66 -10.00
N GLY A 49 5.71 -2.69 -10.75
CA GLY A 49 7.09 -3.13 -10.87
C GLY A 49 7.68 -3.58 -9.53
N PHE A 50 6.90 -4.29 -8.71
CA PHE A 50 7.41 -4.90 -7.47
C PHE A 50 8.38 -6.03 -7.78
N ARG A 51 9.37 -6.20 -6.92
CA ARG A 51 10.45 -7.18 -7.07
C ARG A 51 10.63 -7.94 -5.75
N CYS A 52 11.23 -9.12 -5.82
CA CYS A 52 11.52 -9.92 -4.62
C CYS A 52 12.51 -9.23 -3.65
N GLU A 53 13.36 -8.34 -4.17
CA GLU A 53 14.31 -7.57 -3.36
C GLU A 53 13.67 -6.36 -2.67
N ASP A 54 12.40 -6.06 -2.97
CA ASP A 54 11.73 -4.92 -2.35
C ASP A 54 11.38 -5.17 -0.90
N VAL A 55 11.37 -4.09 -0.15
CA VAL A 55 10.98 -4.03 1.25
C VAL A 55 9.92 -2.96 1.43
N LEU A 56 8.74 -3.34 1.89
CA LEU A 56 7.62 -2.44 2.20
C LEU A 56 7.40 -2.35 3.71
N ILE A 57 7.36 -1.14 4.25
CA ILE A 57 6.77 -0.92 5.58
C ILE A 57 5.28 -0.66 5.37
N ASN A 58 4.44 -1.65 5.73
CA ASN A 58 3.00 -1.53 5.54
C ASN A 58 2.40 -0.52 6.51
N GLY A 59 1.77 0.52 5.97
CA GLY A 59 1.06 1.55 6.74
C GLY A 59 -0.46 1.40 6.76
N TYR A 60 -1.01 0.47 5.97
CA TYR A 60 -2.46 0.28 5.84
C TYR A 60 -3.00 -0.77 6.81
N PRO A 61 -4.18 -0.53 7.44
CA PRO A 61 -4.80 -1.49 8.34
C PRO A 61 -5.08 -2.84 7.65
N LEU A 62 -4.73 -3.94 8.31
CA LEU A 62 -4.92 -5.30 7.77
C LEU A 62 -6.38 -5.77 7.76
N PHE A 63 -7.31 -5.02 8.35
CA PHE A 63 -8.75 -5.24 8.21
C PHE A 63 -9.35 -4.50 6.99
N HIS A 64 -8.57 -3.69 6.29
CA HIS A 64 -8.96 -2.94 5.10
C HIS A 64 -8.33 -3.54 3.85
N VAL A 65 -9.04 -3.45 2.72
CA VAL A 65 -8.57 -3.97 1.44
C VAL A 65 -7.17 -3.49 1.07
N ALA A 66 -6.82 -2.23 1.35
CA ALA A 66 -5.50 -1.68 1.06
C ALA A 66 -4.38 -2.34 1.89
N GLY A 67 -4.66 -2.75 3.12
CA GLY A 67 -3.69 -3.46 3.96
C GLY A 67 -3.48 -4.90 3.51
N VAL A 68 -4.57 -5.57 3.10
CA VAL A 68 -4.52 -6.98 2.68
C VAL A 68 -3.95 -7.13 1.27
N LEU A 69 -4.46 -6.38 0.28
CA LEU A 69 -4.05 -6.60 -1.12
C LEU A 69 -2.74 -5.87 -1.44
N PRO A 70 -2.68 -4.54 -1.59
CA PRO A 70 -1.41 -3.90 -1.89
C PRO A 70 -0.39 -4.00 -0.76
N GLY A 71 -0.83 -4.08 0.49
CA GLY A 71 0.06 -4.13 1.65
C GLY A 71 0.60 -5.51 2.02
N ALA A 72 -0.04 -6.59 1.58
CA ALA A 72 0.39 -7.95 1.93
C ALA A 72 0.38 -8.93 0.74
N LEU A 73 -0.78 -9.16 0.09
CA LEU A 73 -0.85 -10.18 -0.98
C LEU A 73 -0.01 -9.83 -2.20
N CYS A 74 0.14 -8.54 -2.56
CA CYS A 74 1.07 -8.14 -3.61
C CYS A 74 2.52 -8.49 -3.26
N SER A 75 2.89 -8.33 -1.99
CA SER A 75 4.22 -8.69 -1.51
C SER A 75 4.45 -10.19 -1.60
N LEU A 76 3.48 -10.98 -1.16
CA LEU A 76 3.54 -12.45 -1.26
C LEU A 76 3.60 -12.93 -2.71
N ALA A 77 2.91 -12.25 -3.63
CA ALA A 77 2.88 -12.63 -5.05
C ALA A 77 4.26 -12.56 -5.72
N VAL A 78 5.15 -11.71 -5.24
CA VAL A 78 6.51 -11.53 -5.79
C VAL A 78 7.63 -11.94 -4.82
N GLY A 79 7.28 -12.38 -3.60
CA GLY A 79 8.25 -12.80 -2.59
C GLY A 79 9.02 -11.65 -1.92
N MET A 80 8.48 -10.42 -1.94
CA MET A 80 9.13 -9.28 -1.29
C MET A 80 8.84 -9.25 0.21
N GLU A 81 9.71 -8.59 0.97
CA GLU A 81 9.55 -8.41 2.41
C GLU A 81 8.47 -7.37 2.74
N THR A 82 7.61 -7.68 3.72
CA THR A 82 6.66 -6.73 4.29
C THR A 82 6.84 -6.62 5.78
N ILE A 83 7.13 -5.41 6.25
CA ILE A 83 7.31 -5.09 7.66
C ILE A 83 6.00 -4.53 8.20
N ILE A 84 5.52 -5.12 9.28
CA ILE A 84 4.36 -4.64 10.05
C ILE A 84 4.91 -4.08 11.36
N PRO A 85 5.08 -2.76 11.48
CA PRO A 85 5.78 -2.16 12.62
C PRO A 85 5.04 -2.37 13.94
N THR A 86 3.72 -2.29 13.93
CA THR A 86 2.84 -2.55 15.07
C THR A 86 1.44 -2.90 14.58
N ALA A 87 0.57 -3.43 15.46
CA ALA A 87 -0.83 -3.67 15.13
C ALA A 87 -1.61 -2.38 14.78
N ALA A 88 -1.19 -1.23 15.31
CA ALA A 88 -1.80 0.07 15.03
C ALA A 88 -1.25 0.75 13.75
N LEU A 89 -0.12 0.26 13.20
CA LEU A 89 0.52 0.78 11.99
C LEU A 89 0.73 2.31 12.06
N PHE A 90 0.36 3.07 11.02
CA PHE A 90 0.49 4.53 11.00
C PHE A 90 -0.46 5.30 11.93
N ARG A 91 -1.38 4.62 12.63
CA ARG A 91 -2.12 5.22 13.74
C ARG A 91 -1.30 5.29 15.03
N ASN A 92 -0.20 4.56 15.10
CA ASN A 92 0.75 4.69 16.20
C ASN A 92 1.67 5.88 15.94
N ARG A 93 1.65 6.86 16.85
CA ARG A 93 2.46 8.07 16.75
C ARG A 93 3.96 7.77 16.74
N ASP A 94 4.41 6.78 17.52
CA ASP A 94 5.82 6.41 17.58
C ASP A 94 6.32 5.82 16.26
N VAL A 95 5.45 5.09 15.53
CA VAL A 95 5.77 4.59 14.18
C VAL A 95 6.00 5.77 13.23
N ILE A 96 5.12 6.77 13.26
CA ILE A 96 5.28 7.97 12.43
C ILE A 96 6.57 8.71 12.79
N GLN A 97 6.81 8.98 14.08
CA GLN A 97 7.97 9.75 14.52
C GLN A 97 9.31 9.04 14.27
N ASN A 98 9.34 7.73 14.23
CA ASN A 98 10.54 6.95 13.95
C ASN A 98 10.56 6.34 12.54
N TYR A 99 9.67 6.78 11.65
CA TYR A 99 9.49 6.14 10.35
C TYR A 99 10.78 6.14 9.50
N TRP A 100 11.48 7.26 9.42
CA TRP A 100 12.72 7.34 8.66
C TRP A 100 13.83 6.46 9.22
N LYS A 101 13.88 6.27 10.53
CA LYS A 101 14.78 5.30 11.17
C LYS A 101 14.41 3.86 10.82
N LEU A 102 13.11 3.55 10.70
CA LEU A 102 12.65 2.25 10.23
C LEU A 102 13.04 2.04 8.76
N VAL A 103 12.84 3.05 7.91
CA VAL A 103 13.27 3.01 6.50
C VAL A 103 14.77 2.72 6.39
N ALA A 104 15.60 3.46 7.11
CA ALA A 104 17.04 3.26 7.13
C ALA A 104 17.45 1.87 7.65
N ARG A 105 16.87 1.45 8.79
CA ARG A 105 17.16 0.16 9.44
C ARG A 105 16.85 -1.03 8.53
N HIS A 106 15.69 -1.01 7.89
CA HIS A 106 15.21 -2.12 7.06
C HIS A 106 15.52 -1.93 5.58
N ARG A 107 16.20 -0.84 5.21
CA ARG A 107 16.46 -0.46 3.82
C ARG A 107 15.19 -0.53 2.96
N SER A 108 14.08 0.03 3.50
CA SER A 108 12.79 0.00 2.80
C SER A 108 12.91 0.65 1.43
N THR A 109 12.43 -0.05 0.41
CA THR A 109 12.47 0.42 -0.98
C THR A 109 11.17 1.07 -1.41
N LEU A 110 10.09 0.78 -0.68
CA LEU A 110 8.75 1.25 -0.99
C LEU A 110 8.12 1.94 0.21
N ILE A 111 7.60 3.14 -0.02
CA ILE A 111 6.78 3.87 0.93
C ILE A 111 5.35 3.90 0.40
N SER A 112 4.38 3.58 1.25
CA SER A 112 2.97 3.59 0.85
C SER A 112 2.09 4.08 2.00
N GLY A 113 1.18 5.01 1.71
CA GLY A 113 0.26 5.55 2.69
C GLY A 113 -0.78 6.47 2.06
N VAL A 114 -1.88 6.72 2.76
CA VAL A 114 -2.84 7.74 2.35
C VAL A 114 -2.22 9.14 2.44
N PRO A 115 -2.72 10.16 1.71
CA PRO A 115 -2.10 11.49 1.70
C PRO A 115 -1.89 12.10 3.09
N THR A 116 -2.82 11.90 4.02
CA THR A 116 -2.67 12.39 5.40
C THR A 116 -1.54 11.70 6.16
N ALA A 117 -1.30 10.41 5.91
CA ALA A 117 -0.16 9.70 6.49
C ALA A 117 1.16 10.20 5.89
N LEU A 118 1.22 10.36 4.56
CA LEU A 118 2.39 10.93 3.91
C LEU A 118 2.70 12.37 4.41
N ALA A 119 1.67 13.19 4.62
CA ALA A 119 1.85 14.53 5.21
C ALA A 119 2.44 14.46 6.62
N ALA A 120 2.00 13.49 7.44
CA ALA A 120 2.57 13.27 8.77
C ALA A 120 4.04 12.82 8.69
N LEU A 121 4.39 11.93 7.76
CA LEU A 121 5.77 11.51 7.52
C LEU A 121 6.64 12.67 7.03
N ALA A 122 6.12 13.52 6.13
CA ALA A 122 6.83 14.69 5.65
C ALA A 122 7.11 15.72 6.74
N ALA A 123 6.37 15.71 7.84
CA ALA A 123 6.61 16.60 8.98
C ALA A 123 7.72 16.10 9.92
N VAL A 124 8.18 14.86 9.74
CA VAL A 124 9.25 14.27 10.57
C VAL A 124 10.60 14.54 9.90
N PRO A 125 11.58 15.12 10.57
CA PRO A 125 12.91 15.30 10.02
C PRO A 125 13.62 13.96 9.81
N LEU A 126 14.52 13.90 8.83
CA LEU A 126 15.32 12.70 8.56
C LEU A 126 16.30 12.37 9.70
N ASP A 127 16.81 13.39 10.39
CA ASP A 127 17.80 13.25 11.48
C ASP A 127 18.99 12.35 11.10
N GLY A 128 19.45 12.44 9.86
CA GLY A 128 20.53 11.63 9.34
C GLY A 128 20.14 10.20 8.92
N ALA A 129 18.87 9.85 8.91
CA ALA A 129 18.43 8.56 8.41
C ALA A 129 18.72 8.40 6.90
N ASP A 130 19.37 7.31 6.53
CA ASP A 130 19.63 6.97 5.13
C ASP A 130 18.37 6.42 4.46
N ILE A 131 17.83 7.20 3.53
CA ILE A 131 16.65 6.83 2.73
C ILE A 131 17.01 6.49 1.27
N SER A 132 18.30 6.34 0.94
CA SER A 132 18.77 6.08 -0.42
C SER A 132 18.24 4.77 -1.02
N SER A 133 17.76 3.85 -0.19
CA SER A 133 17.11 2.62 -0.64
C SER A 133 15.72 2.87 -1.23
N VAL A 134 15.06 3.99 -0.92
CA VAL A 134 13.69 4.25 -1.37
C VAL A 134 13.67 4.55 -2.86
N ARG A 135 12.94 3.73 -3.62
CA ARG A 135 12.78 3.88 -5.07
C ARG A 135 11.39 4.32 -5.51
N SER A 136 10.40 4.24 -4.61
CA SER A 136 9.02 4.60 -4.93
C SER A 136 8.23 5.01 -3.70
N VAL A 137 7.53 6.13 -3.80
CA VAL A 137 6.53 6.58 -2.84
C VAL A 137 5.17 6.54 -3.50
N ARG A 138 4.16 6.04 -2.81
CA ARG A 138 2.82 5.82 -3.35
C ARG A 138 1.74 6.29 -2.41
N THR A 139 0.68 6.78 -3.01
CA THR A 139 -0.52 7.19 -2.30
C THR A 139 -1.78 6.76 -3.04
N GLY A 140 -2.90 6.80 -2.35
CA GLY A 140 -4.21 6.50 -2.91
C GLY A 140 -5.30 6.70 -1.87
N ALA A 141 -6.52 6.28 -2.17
CA ALA A 141 -7.73 6.43 -1.36
C ALA A 141 -8.25 7.88 -1.23
N ALA A 142 -7.47 8.88 -1.58
CA ALA A 142 -7.86 10.29 -1.67
C ALA A 142 -6.94 11.01 -2.65
N PRO A 143 -7.37 12.12 -3.28
CA PRO A 143 -6.53 12.92 -4.15
C PRO A 143 -5.26 13.39 -3.45
N LEU A 144 -4.14 13.33 -4.17
CA LEU A 144 -2.85 13.81 -3.69
C LEU A 144 -2.78 15.33 -3.81
N PRO A 145 -2.63 16.08 -2.70
CA PRO A 145 -2.41 17.52 -2.79
C PRO A 145 -1.09 17.82 -3.53
N PRO A 146 -1.10 18.69 -4.57
CA PRO A 146 0.11 19.05 -5.32
C PRO A 146 1.25 19.55 -4.43
N GLU A 147 0.94 20.31 -3.39
CA GLU A 147 1.92 20.84 -2.45
C GLU A 147 2.61 19.74 -1.65
N LEU A 148 1.89 18.64 -1.35
CA LEU A 148 2.46 17.47 -0.67
C LEU A 148 3.41 16.72 -1.61
N ALA A 149 3.03 16.54 -2.86
CA ALA A 149 3.91 15.94 -3.87
C ALA A 149 5.20 16.75 -4.04
N ALA A 150 5.06 18.08 -4.24
CA ALA A 150 6.19 18.98 -4.37
C ALA A 150 7.09 19.00 -3.11
N ARG A 151 6.50 18.86 -1.93
CA ARG A 151 7.26 18.76 -0.68
C ARG A 151 8.09 17.49 -0.63
N PHE A 152 7.52 16.33 -0.97
CA PHE A 152 8.27 15.07 -0.99
C PHE A 152 9.46 15.11 -1.95
N GLU A 153 9.25 15.70 -3.11
CA GLU A 153 10.33 15.85 -4.10
C GLU A 153 11.42 16.81 -3.62
N ARG A 154 11.05 17.97 -3.09
CA ARG A 154 12.00 18.98 -2.60
C ARG A 154 12.78 18.51 -1.36
N ASP A 155 12.09 17.94 -0.37
CA ASP A 155 12.67 17.68 0.95
C ASP A 155 13.35 16.29 1.01
N PHE A 156 12.94 15.35 0.17
CA PHE A 156 13.43 13.96 0.18
C PHE A 156 13.97 13.47 -1.17
N GLY A 157 13.80 14.22 -2.26
CA GLY A 157 14.16 13.79 -3.61
C GLY A 157 13.29 12.64 -4.14
N LEU A 158 12.07 12.47 -3.61
CA LEU A 158 11.18 11.34 -3.87
C LEU A 158 9.89 11.80 -4.55
N SER A 159 9.63 11.33 -5.77
CA SER A 159 8.37 11.55 -6.46
C SER A 159 7.27 10.66 -5.88
N VAL A 160 6.10 11.26 -5.61
CA VAL A 160 4.93 10.52 -5.12
C VAL A 160 4.03 10.14 -6.28
N ARG A 161 3.70 8.86 -6.38
CA ARG A 161 2.79 8.33 -7.41
C ARG A 161 1.42 8.06 -6.83
N GLU A 162 0.41 8.45 -7.59
CA GLU A 162 -0.98 8.28 -7.21
C GLU A 162 -1.59 7.01 -7.80
N SER A 163 -2.55 6.45 -7.09
CA SER A 163 -3.33 5.30 -7.52
C SER A 163 -4.79 5.45 -7.13
N LEU A 164 -5.68 4.98 -7.99
CA LEU A 164 -7.11 4.86 -7.71
C LEU A 164 -7.45 3.40 -7.44
N GLY A 165 -8.23 3.19 -6.40
CA GLY A 165 -8.76 1.87 -6.06
C GLY A 165 -10.00 1.97 -5.20
N MET A 166 -10.73 0.87 -5.16
CA MET A 166 -11.95 0.74 -4.36
C MET A 166 -11.99 -0.62 -3.67
N THR A 167 -12.75 -0.72 -2.59
CA THR A 167 -12.97 -2.01 -1.93
C THR A 167 -13.64 -3.00 -2.89
N GLU A 168 -14.58 -2.53 -3.70
CA GLU A 168 -15.35 -3.33 -4.66
C GLU A 168 -14.50 -3.89 -5.81
N THR A 169 -13.39 -3.26 -6.13
CA THR A 169 -12.45 -3.72 -7.18
C THR A 169 -11.29 -4.56 -6.65
N ALA A 170 -11.38 -4.97 -5.38
CA ALA A 170 -10.32 -5.71 -4.70
C ALA A 170 -8.99 -4.95 -4.62
N GLY A 171 -9.04 -3.62 -4.52
CA GLY A 171 -7.85 -2.78 -4.36
C GLY A 171 -7.63 -1.81 -5.52
N LEU A 172 -6.42 -1.78 -6.08
CA LEU A 172 -6.05 -0.79 -7.10
C LEU A 172 -6.67 -1.10 -8.46
N SER A 173 -7.30 -0.09 -9.06
CA SER A 173 -7.85 -0.14 -10.43
C SER A 173 -6.92 0.54 -11.43
N THR A 174 -6.26 1.64 -11.01
CA THR A 174 -5.28 2.35 -11.83
C THR A 174 -4.10 2.78 -10.97
N VAL A 175 -2.95 2.94 -11.61
CA VAL A 175 -1.72 3.41 -10.95
C VAL A 175 -0.84 4.11 -11.97
N THR A 176 -0.16 5.18 -11.57
CA THR A 176 0.89 5.78 -12.38
C THR A 176 2.05 4.79 -12.52
N PRO A 177 2.42 4.39 -13.76
CA PRO A 177 3.46 3.39 -13.97
C PRO A 177 4.84 3.90 -13.51
N PRO A 178 5.82 3.00 -13.29
CA PRO A 178 7.19 3.38 -13.03
C PRO A 178 7.75 4.23 -14.18
N GLY A 179 8.35 5.39 -13.87
CA GLY A 179 8.87 6.33 -14.87
C GLY A 179 7.82 7.14 -15.62
N GLY A 180 6.52 6.90 -15.40
CA GLY A 180 5.44 7.71 -15.96
C GLY A 180 5.20 8.97 -15.14
N GLU A 181 4.83 10.05 -15.85
CA GLU A 181 4.28 11.26 -15.24
C GLU A 181 2.76 11.09 -15.09
N ALA A 182 2.22 11.44 -13.93
CA ALA A 182 0.78 11.57 -13.78
C ALA A 182 0.34 12.86 -14.47
N PRO A 183 -0.65 12.82 -15.39
CA PRO A 183 -1.23 14.05 -15.92
C PRO A 183 -1.76 14.91 -14.75
N ALA A 184 -1.54 16.22 -14.83
CA ALA A 184 -2.04 17.13 -13.80
C ALA A 184 -3.57 17.04 -13.74
N GLY A 185 -4.11 16.72 -12.56
CA GLY A 185 -5.55 16.65 -12.34
C GLY A 185 -6.20 15.31 -12.68
N CYS A 186 -5.43 14.24 -12.81
CA CYS A 186 -5.94 12.86 -12.93
C CYS A 186 -5.83 12.10 -11.63
#